data_8446d43d5598692f4f9194b83f953680
#
_entry.id   8446d43d5598692f4f9194b83f953680
#
_cell.length_a   1.000
_cell.length_b   1.000
_cell.length_c   1.000
_cell.angle_alpha   90.00
_cell.angle_beta   90.00
_cell.angle_gamma   90.00
#
_symmetry.space_group_name_H-M   'P 1'
#
loop_
_entity.id
_entity.type
_entity.pdbx_description
1 polymer ?
#
loop_
_entity_poly.entity_id
_entity_poly.type
_entity_poly.pdbx_seq_one_letter_code
_entity_poly.pdbx_strand_id
1 'polypeptide(L)'
;MIEYLVLTSGIFFLLFLLPWRWRFHAAVLGWGSMVLYLIAEIPYYLSLNNILYPALAILALPFLLVTGRRLLRKDPAILALSRGAAVAFLIYAPFAYLPALGDFLIGVVTGQILSLLSAVGQPAALLAWNLIGRNGFRIEIILACTGIQSMAIMLGVAGAVPTTRHQKILAFLLVVPTIYLLNLLRNIFVIAAYTGQWFPFLPEIASNGEYGYESFFWAHNILAEGGALVALIAIAYALFVVIPDLGRWAGDLYTVYSGDLTGLYRRLTTRPGI
;
A
#
# COMPACT_ATOMS: atom_id res chain seq x y z
N MET A 1 6.65 18.95 -2.27
CA MET A 1 7.75 18.52 -3.17
C MET A 1 7.87 16.99 -3.21
N ILE A 2 7.79 16.31 -2.08
CA ILE A 2 7.90 14.83 -1.97
C ILE A 2 6.75 14.12 -2.72
N GLU A 3 5.53 14.63 -2.64
CA GLU A 3 4.34 14.09 -3.34
C GLU A 3 4.51 13.98 -4.87
N TYR A 4 5.28 14.90 -5.47
CA TYR A 4 5.57 14.84 -6.91
C TYR A 4 6.42 13.62 -7.31
N LEU A 5 7.15 13.00 -6.37
CA LEU A 5 7.93 11.79 -6.66
C LEU A 5 7.03 10.59 -6.97
N VAL A 6 5.89 10.46 -6.28
CA VAL A 6 4.90 9.41 -6.56
C VAL A 6 4.26 9.63 -7.93
N LEU A 7 3.86 10.88 -8.23
CA LEU A 7 3.34 11.22 -9.55
C LEU A 7 4.36 10.97 -10.66
N THR A 8 5.61 11.39 -10.45
CA THR A 8 6.72 11.15 -11.38
C THR A 8 6.94 9.66 -11.62
N SER A 9 6.96 8.86 -10.54
CA SER A 9 7.04 7.40 -10.61
C SER A 9 5.92 6.82 -11.48
N GLY A 10 4.69 7.24 -11.23
CA GLY A 10 3.53 6.80 -12.00
C GLY A 10 3.61 7.18 -13.47
N ILE A 11 3.98 8.40 -13.81
CA ILE A 11 4.19 8.85 -15.19
C ILE A 11 5.22 7.94 -15.89
N PHE A 12 6.34 7.63 -15.23
CA PHE A 12 7.34 6.74 -15.80
C PHE A 12 6.84 5.30 -15.98
N PHE A 13 5.99 4.79 -15.09
CA PHE A 13 5.34 3.50 -15.28
C PHE A 13 4.35 3.51 -16.45
N LEU A 14 3.61 4.60 -16.66
CA LEU A 14 2.76 4.74 -17.84
C LEU A 14 3.57 4.80 -19.13
N LEU A 15 4.66 5.55 -19.13
CA LEU A 15 5.59 5.59 -20.27
C LEU A 15 6.20 4.22 -20.57
N PHE A 16 6.43 3.38 -19.54
CA PHE A 16 6.87 2.00 -19.74
C PHE A 16 5.86 1.16 -20.53
N LEU A 17 4.57 1.40 -20.40
CA LEU A 17 3.54 0.67 -21.15
C LEU A 17 3.54 0.99 -22.64
N LEU A 18 4.08 2.14 -23.04
CA LEU A 18 4.12 2.56 -24.44
C LEU A 18 5.21 1.79 -25.23
N PRO A 19 4.97 1.42 -26.50
CA PRO A 19 5.93 0.69 -27.33
C PRO A 19 7.01 1.63 -27.92
N TRP A 20 7.96 2.08 -27.09
CA TRP A 20 9.06 2.96 -27.52
C TRP A 20 10.44 2.47 -27.04
N ARG A 21 11.51 2.99 -27.65
CA ARG A 21 12.88 2.46 -27.42
C ARG A 21 13.38 2.58 -25.97
N TRP A 22 12.95 3.60 -25.22
CA TRP A 22 13.41 3.90 -23.86
C TRP A 22 12.47 3.37 -22.75
N ARG A 23 11.46 2.54 -23.09
CA ARG A 23 10.45 2.06 -22.13
C ARG A 23 11.06 1.39 -20.89
N PHE A 24 12.15 0.63 -21.03
CA PHE A 24 12.78 -0.05 -19.90
C PHE A 24 13.50 0.93 -18.98
N HIS A 25 14.11 1.98 -19.52
CA HIS A 25 14.70 3.07 -18.74
C HIS A 25 13.61 3.86 -18.00
N ALA A 26 12.46 4.08 -18.61
CA ALA A 26 11.31 4.67 -17.94
C ALA A 26 10.89 3.84 -16.73
N ALA A 27 10.79 2.50 -16.84
CA ALA A 27 10.49 1.65 -15.69
C ALA A 27 11.55 1.75 -14.57
N VAL A 28 12.84 1.83 -14.92
CA VAL A 28 13.92 2.05 -13.94
C VAL A 28 13.76 3.38 -13.23
N LEU A 29 13.44 4.46 -13.95
CA LEU A 29 13.17 5.77 -13.36
C LEU A 29 11.91 5.76 -12.50
N GLY A 30 10.87 5.01 -12.90
CA GLY A 30 9.66 4.80 -12.11
C GLY A 30 9.97 4.18 -10.74
N TRP A 31 10.70 3.07 -10.73
CA TRP A 31 11.13 2.44 -9.49
C TRP A 31 12.09 3.32 -8.68
N GLY A 32 13.02 4.02 -9.35
CA GLY A 32 13.93 4.97 -8.70
C GLY A 32 13.21 6.10 -8.00
N SER A 33 12.21 6.71 -8.65
CA SER A 33 11.39 7.78 -8.06
C SER A 33 10.58 7.27 -6.86
N MET A 34 10.04 6.05 -6.93
CA MET A 34 9.30 5.42 -5.83
C MET A 34 10.22 5.17 -4.61
N VAL A 35 11.42 4.62 -4.84
CA VAL A 35 12.38 4.37 -3.76
C VAL A 35 12.89 5.69 -3.16
N LEU A 36 13.12 6.70 -4.00
CA LEU A 36 13.50 8.04 -3.52
C LEU A 36 12.38 8.67 -2.66
N TYR A 37 11.12 8.47 -3.04
CA TYR A 37 9.98 8.88 -2.22
C TYR A 37 10.02 8.21 -0.83
N LEU A 38 10.17 6.88 -0.78
CA LEU A 38 10.22 6.14 0.50
C LEU A 38 11.37 6.61 1.39
N ILE A 39 12.53 6.91 0.81
CA ILE A 39 13.69 7.45 1.55
C ILE A 39 13.41 8.86 2.08
N ALA A 40 12.80 9.71 1.26
CA ALA A 40 12.49 11.09 1.63
C ALA A 40 11.44 11.18 2.76
N GLU A 41 10.57 10.17 2.90
CA GLU A 41 9.56 10.08 3.96
C GLU A 41 10.11 9.51 5.30
N ILE A 42 11.36 9.01 5.34
CA ILE A 42 11.95 8.44 6.59
C ILE A 42 11.83 9.39 7.79
N PRO A 43 12.19 10.70 7.69
CA PRO A 43 12.11 11.61 8.84
C PRO A 43 10.68 11.76 9.36
N TYR A 44 9.69 11.80 8.46
CA TYR A 44 8.28 11.88 8.82
C TYR A 44 7.82 10.65 9.60
N TYR A 45 8.10 9.45 9.11
CA TYR A 45 7.70 8.22 9.81
C TYR A 45 8.42 8.03 11.14
N LEU A 46 9.69 8.44 11.25
CA LEU A 46 10.40 8.43 12.53
C LEU A 46 9.77 9.39 13.55
N SER A 47 9.28 10.55 13.12
CA SER A 47 8.58 11.49 14.01
C SER A 47 7.24 10.93 14.54
N LEU A 48 6.66 9.95 13.85
CA LEU A 48 5.45 9.22 14.27
C LEU A 48 5.75 7.93 15.07
N ASN A 49 7.00 7.73 15.50
CA ASN A 49 7.47 6.48 16.13
C ASN A 49 7.21 5.21 15.29
N ASN A 50 7.09 5.36 13.97
CA ASN A 50 6.89 4.27 13.05
C ASN A 50 8.22 3.83 12.43
N ILE A 51 8.77 2.70 12.90
CA ILE A 51 10.06 2.16 12.43
C ILE A 51 9.89 1.27 11.19
N LEU A 52 8.69 0.76 10.94
CA LEU A 52 8.42 -0.18 9.84
C LEU A 52 8.73 0.44 8.47
N TYR A 53 8.21 1.65 8.20
CA TYR A 53 8.42 2.31 6.89
C TYR A 53 9.88 2.70 6.63
N PRO A 54 10.64 3.25 7.59
CA PRO A 54 12.08 3.42 7.44
C PRO A 54 12.84 2.13 7.12
N ALA A 55 12.50 1.02 7.79
CA ALA A 55 13.10 -0.28 7.50
C ALA A 55 12.80 -0.75 6.06
N LEU A 56 11.54 -0.60 5.62
CA LEU A 56 11.14 -0.91 4.24
C LEU A 56 11.85 0.00 3.21
N ALA A 57 12.05 1.28 3.52
CA ALA A 57 12.77 2.20 2.63
C ALA A 57 14.25 1.78 2.45
N ILE A 58 14.91 1.30 3.51
CA ILE A 58 16.27 0.76 3.43
C ILE A 58 16.30 -0.53 2.59
N LEU A 59 15.35 -1.43 2.80
CA LEU A 59 15.21 -2.67 2.02
C LEU A 59 14.86 -2.41 0.55
N ALA A 60 14.28 -1.26 0.24
CA ALA A 60 13.99 -0.86 -1.13
C ALA A 60 15.26 -0.54 -1.95
N LEU A 61 16.41 -0.27 -1.33
CA LEU A 61 17.68 -0.05 -2.04
C LEU A 61 18.19 -1.30 -2.77
N PRO A 62 18.43 -2.45 -2.10
CA PRO A 62 18.79 -3.69 -2.80
C PRO A 62 17.71 -4.13 -3.79
N PHE A 63 16.43 -3.95 -3.46
CA PHE A 63 15.34 -4.17 -4.40
C PHE A 63 15.52 -3.34 -5.69
N LEU A 64 15.79 -2.03 -5.59
CA LEU A 64 15.99 -1.15 -6.75
C LEU A 64 17.19 -1.60 -7.59
N LEU A 65 18.30 -2.00 -6.96
CA LEU A 65 19.50 -2.46 -7.66
C LEU A 65 19.23 -3.72 -8.50
N VAL A 66 18.55 -4.70 -7.91
CA VAL A 66 18.18 -5.94 -8.63
C VAL A 66 17.19 -5.62 -9.74
N THR A 67 16.10 -4.93 -9.41
CA THR A 67 15.03 -4.55 -10.34
C THR A 67 15.59 -3.77 -11.54
N GLY A 68 16.40 -2.75 -11.31
CA GLY A 68 16.98 -1.93 -12.37
C GLY A 68 17.88 -2.74 -13.33
N ARG A 69 18.75 -3.60 -12.77
CA ARG A 69 19.61 -4.48 -13.59
C ARG A 69 18.79 -5.47 -14.43
N ARG A 70 17.77 -6.07 -13.85
CA ARG A 70 16.91 -7.06 -14.51
C ARG A 70 15.99 -6.43 -15.55
N LEU A 71 15.48 -5.20 -15.32
CA LEU A 71 14.72 -4.42 -16.30
C LEU A 71 15.54 -4.17 -17.57
N LEU A 72 16.80 -3.71 -17.42
CA LEU A 72 17.67 -3.47 -18.55
C LEU A 72 18.04 -4.75 -19.31
N ARG A 73 18.00 -5.91 -18.64
CA ARG A 73 18.12 -7.24 -19.24
C ARG A 73 16.81 -7.81 -19.79
N LYS A 74 15.70 -7.04 -19.67
CA LYS A 74 14.36 -7.41 -20.13
C LYS A 74 13.84 -8.70 -19.49
N ASP A 75 14.15 -8.92 -18.20
CA ASP A 75 13.71 -10.09 -17.44
C ASP A 75 12.17 -10.12 -17.38
N PRO A 76 11.51 -11.21 -17.82
CA PRO A 76 10.06 -11.28 -17.92
C PRO A 76 9.34 -11.09 -16.58
N ALA A 77 9.88 -11.63 -15.48
CA ALA A 77 9.26 -11.52 -14.16
C ALA A 77 9.26 -10.06 -13.68
N ILE A 78 10.35 -9.33 -13.93
CA ILE A 78 10.46 -7.91 -13.53
C ILE A 78 9.68 -6.99 -14.48
N LEU A 79 9.55 -7.35 -15.76
CA LEU A 79 8.64 -6.63 -16.66
C LEU A 79 7.19 -6.78 -16.23
N ALA A 80 6.77 -7.97 -15.77
CA ALA A 80 5.44 -8.20 -15.21
C ALA A 80 5.22 -7.38 -13.92
N LEU A 81 6.22 -7.33 -13.02
CA LEU A 81 6.18 -6.50 -11.81
C LEU A 81 5.95 -5.02 -12.15
N SER A 82 6.69 -4.48 -13.11
CA SER A 82 6.55 -3.09 -13.56
C SER A 82 5.19 -2.83 -14.25
N ARG A 83 4.64 -3.82 -14.94
CA ARG A 83 3.27 -3.73 -15.49
C ARG A 83 2.24 -3.67 -14.37
N GLY A 84 2.38 -4.51 -13.34
CA GLY A 84 1.52 -4.47 -12.15
C GLY A 84 1.55 -3.12 -11.46
N ALA A 85 2.74 -2.53 -11.28
CA ALA A 85 2.89 -1.18 -10.72
C ALA A 85 2.19 -0.11 -11.57
N ALA A 86 2.32 -0.18 -12.90
CA ALA A 86 1.63 0.73 -13.81
C ALA A 86 0.10 0.61 -13.72
N VAL A 87 -0.43 -0.62 -13.63
CA VAL A 87 -1.88 -0.86 -13.46
C VAL A 87 -2.36 -0.32 -12.12
N ALA A 88 -1.61 -0.57 -11.03
CA ALA A 88 -1.93 -0.04 -9.71
C ALA A 88 -1.99 1.49 -9.73
N PHE A 89 -1.01 2.14 -10.36
CA PHE A 89 -1.01 3.59 -10.50
C PHE A 89 -2.21 4.10 -11.30
N LEU A 90 -2.56 3.47 -12.42
CA LEU A 90 -3.73 3.85 -13.24
C LEU A 90 -5.03 3.82 -12.44
N ILE A 91 -5.18 2.88 -11.51
CA ILE A 91 -6.37 2.75 -10.66
C ILE A 91 -6.34 3.80 -9.53
N TYR A 92 -5.19 4.02 -8.92
CA TYR A 92 -5.04 4.91 -7.76
C TYR A 92 -5.01 6.40 -8.14
N ALA A 93 -4.30 6.76 -9.20
CA ALA A 93 -4.01 8.14 -9.57
C ALA A 93 -5.24 9.04 -9.75
N PRO A 94 -6.36 8.60 -10.34
CA PRO A 94 -7.56 9.44 -10.44
C PRO A 94 -8.06 9.92 -9.08
N PHE A 95 -8.04 9.07 -8.06
CA PHE A 95 -8.49 9.41 -6.72
C PHE A 95 -7.46 10.25 -5.94
N ALA A 96 -6.17 10.07 -6.22
CA ALA A 96 -5.10 10.80 -5.55
C ALA A 96 -4.86 12.20 -6.13
N TYR A 97 -5.08 12.40 -7.44
CA TYR A 97 -4.69 13.62 -8.13
C TYR A 97 -5.86 14.41 -8.74
N LEU A 98 -7.08 13.88 -8.72
CA LEU A 98 -8.30 14.61 -9.07
C LEU A 98 -9.13 14.84 -7.79
N PRO A 99 -9.05 16.03 -7.17
CA PRO A 99 -9.70 16.30 -5.88
C PRO A 99 -11.17 15.88 -5.85
N ALA A 100 -11.92 16.18 -6.92
CA ALA A 100 -13.34 15.82 -6.99
C ALA A 100 -13.61 14.32 -6.82
N LEU A 101 -12.74 13.43 -7.31
CA LEU A 101 -12.89 11.99 -7.14
C LEU A 101 -12.41 11.52 -5.76
N GLY A 102 -11.31 12.08 -5.28
CA GLY A 102 -10.79 11.79 -3.94
C GLY A 102 -11.81 12.18 -2.86
N ASP A 103 -12.25 13.43 -2.90
CA ASP A 103 -13.21 13.99 -1.93
C ASP A 103 -14.57 13.26 -1.99
N PHE A 104 -15.04 12.90 -3.19
CA PHE A 104 -16.24 12.09 -3.35
C PHE A 104 -16.09 10.73 -2.66
N LEU A 105 -14.99 10.01 -2.89
CA LEU A 105 -14.76 8.71 -2.28
C LEU A 105 -14.63 8.81 -0.75
N ILE A 106 -13.88 9.79 -0.25
CA ILE A 106 -13.74 10.07 1.18
C ILE A 106 -15.12 10.37 1.79
N GLY A 107 -15.93 11.23 1.16
CA GLY A 107 -17.25 11.59 1.64
C GLY A 107 -18.20 10.38 1.72
N VAL A 108 -18.20 9.51 0.69
CA VAL A 108 -18.99 8.26 0.68
C VAL A 108 -18.57 7.36 1.84
N VAL A 109 -17.28 7.13 2.03
CA VAL A 109 -16.76 6.28 3.11
C VAL A 109 -17.08 6.90 4.48
N THR A 110 -16.90 8.20 4.65
CA THR A 110 -17.24 8.92 5.90
C THR A 110 -18.72 8.76 6.26
N GLY A 111 -19.63 8.93 5.28
CA GLY A 111 -21.06 8.76 5.51
C GLY A 111 -21.44 7.33 5.90
N GLN A 112 -20.83 6.33 5.27
CA GLN A 112 -21.05 4.92 5.61
C GLN A 112 -20.49 4.58 7.00
N ILE A 113 -19.30 5.09 7.35
CA ILE A 113 -18.74 4.91 8.70
C ILE A 113 -19.69 5.46 9.76
N LEU A 114 -20.21 6.67 9.60
CA LEU A 114 -21.17 7.27 10.53
C LEU A 114 -22.43 6.44 10.69
N SER A 115 -22.99 5.97 9.57
CA SER A 115 -24.19 5.12 9.57
C SER A 115 -23.95 3.80 10.29
N LEU A 116 -22.81 3.16 10.04
CA LEU A 116 -22.45 1.89 10.65
C LEU A 116 -22.08 2.04 12.14
N LEU A 117 -21.38 3.12 12.53
CA LEU A 117 -21.13 3.44 13.93
C LEU A 117 -22.44 3.61 14.72
N SER A 118 -23.43 4.31 14.12
CA SER A 118 -24.76 4.45 14.71
C SER A 118 -25.46 3.09 14.85
N ALA A 119 -25.39 2.23 13.83
CA ALA A 119 -26.00 0.91 13.82
C ALA A 119 -25.42 -0.03 14.91
N VAL A 120 -24.11 0.12 15.24
CA VAL A 120 -23.47 -0.67 16.31
C VAL A 120 -23.56 0.00 17.69
N GLY A 121 -24.42 1.00 17.86
CA GLY A 121 -24.64 1.68 19.14
C GLY A 121 -23.49 2.62 19.56
N GLN A 122 -22.68 3.08 18.61
CA GLN A 122 -21.54 3.97 18.82
C GLN A 122 -21.69 5.30 18.03
N PRO A 123 -22.81 6.05 18.21
CA PRO A 123 -23.08 7.22 17.39
C PRO A 123 -21.94 8.26 17.50
N ALA A 124 -21.61 8.85 16.38
CA ALA A 124 -20.60 9.88 16.24
C ALA A 124 -21.15 11.06 15.43
N ALA A 125 -20.59 12.25 15.64
CA ALA A 125 -20.99 13.46 14.94
C ALA A 125 -20.06 13.77 13.77
N LEU A 126 -20.60 14.28 12.67
CA LEU A 126 -19.82 14.87 11.57
C LEU A 126 -19.49 16.33 11.93
N LEU A 127 -18.22 16.62 12.19
CA LEU A 127 -17.75 17.96 12.57
C LEU A 127 -17.36 18.80 11.35
N ALA A 128 -16.86 18.16 10.29
CA ALA A 128 -16.59 18.72 8.98
C ALA A 128 -16.83 17.64 7.92
N TRP A 129 -16.71 17.94 6.65
CA TRP A 129 -17.05 17.04 5.53
C TRP A 129 -16.40 15.63 5.62
N ASN A 130 -15.21 15.52 6.27
CA ASN A 130 -14.47 14.28 6.48
C ASN A 130 -13.98 14.11 7.93
N LEU A 131 -14.42 14.96 8.87
CA LEU A 131 -13.99 14.96 10.27
C LEU A 131 -15.09 14.40 11.17
N ILE A 132 -14.82 13.29 11.81
CA ILE A 132 -15.71 12.60 12.73
C ILE A 132 -15.31 12.94 14.17
N GLY A 133 -16.30 13.32 15.01
CA GLY A 133 -16.10 13.58 16.44
C GLY A 133 -16.92 12.67 17.32
N ARG A 134 -16.32 12.15 18.40
CA ARG A 134 -16.98 11.35 19.42
C ARG A 134 -16.22 11.37 20.72
N ASN A 135 -16.93 11.52 21.87
CA ASN A 135 -16.34 11.52 23.21
C ASN A 135 -15.15 12.50 23.40
N GLY A 136 -15.17 13.65 22.73
CA GLY A 136 -14.07 14.62 22.77
C GLY A 136 -12.92 14.35 21.81
N PHE A 137 -12.86 13.18 21.19
CA PHE A 137 -11.83 12.84 20.19
C PHE A 137 -12.29 13.22 18.77
N ARG A 138 -11.33 13.47 17.90
CA ARG A 138 -11.55 13.85 16.49
C ARG A 138 -10.73 12.94 15.58
N ILE A 139 -11.34 12.46 14.52
CA ILE A 139 -10.70 11.57 13.54
C ILE A 139 -11.01 12.10 12.15
N GLU A 140 -9.96 12.40 11.40
CA GLU A 140 -10.07 12.80 10.01
C GLU A 140 -10.02 11.57 9.10
N ILE A 141 -10.99 11.44 8.18
CA ILE A 141 -10.99 10.40 7.17
C ILE A 141 -10.29 10.95 5.92
N ILE A 142 -9.17 10.34 5.59
CA ILE A 142 -8.35 10.70 4.43
C ILE A 142 -8.42 9.61 3.36
N LEU A 143 -7.83 9.83 2.19
CA LEU A 143 -7.86 8.88 1.08
C LEU A 143 -7.30 7.49 1.48
N ALA A 144 -6.28 7.43 2.33
CA ALA A 144 -5.75 6.17 2.86
C ALA A 144 -6.78 5.35 3.66
N CYS A 145 -7.79 6.02 4.26
CA CYS A 145 -8.89 5.38 4.99
C CYS A 145 -9.98 4.78 4.09
N THR A 146 -9.88 4.92 2.76
CA THR A 146 -10.89 4.41 1.82
C THR A 146 -10.60 2.99 1.32
N GLY A 147 -9.37 2.48 1.51
CA GLY A 147 -8.91 1.19 1.01
C GLY A 147 -8.52 1.18 -0.47
N ILE A 148 -8.62 2.31 -1.19
CA ILE A 148 -8.33 2.40 -2.63
C ILE A 148 -6.88 2.01 -2.94
N GLN A 149 -5.92 2.30 -2.06
CA GLN A 149 -4.52 1.92 -2.25
C GLN A 149 -4.36 0.40 -2.29
N SER A 150 -4.94 -0.31 -1.33
CA SER A 150 -4.89 -1.77 -1.26
C SER A 150 -5.60 -2.42 -2.45
N MET A 151 -6.77 -1.88 -2.86
CA MET A 151 -7.48 -2.34 -4.06
C MET A 151 -6.62 -2.15 -5.31
N ALA A 152 -5.99 -0.98 -5.48
CA ALA A 152 -5.14 -0.68 -6.62
C ALA A 152 -3.93 -1.61 -6.69
N ILE A 153 -3.26 -1.87 -5.56
CA ILE A 153 -2.12 -2.78 -5.49
C ILE A 153 -2.54 -4.21 -5.85
N MET A 154 -3.63 -4.74 -5.27
CA MET A 154 -4.08 -6.11 -5.54
C MET A 154 -4.58 -6.29 -6.98
N LEU A 155 -5.27 -5.30 -7.54
CA LEU A 155 -5.64 -5.31 -8.97
C LEU A 155 -4.43 -5.13 -9.87
N GLY A 156 -3.43 -4.38 -9.45
CA GLY A 156 -2.13 -4.27 -10.11
C GLY A 156 -1.41 -5.62 -10.18
N VAL A 157 -1.38 -6.36 -9.06
CA VAL A 157 -0.85 -7.74 -9.02
C VAL A 157 -1.62 -8.63 -9.99
N ALA A 158 -2.96 -8.60 -9.98
CA ALA A 158 -3.77 -9.36 -10.93
C ALA A 158 -3.51 -8.98 -12.40
N GLY A 159 -3.18 -7.71 -12.67
CA GLY A 159 -2.85 -7.18 -13.99
C GLY A 159 -1.39 -7.38 -14.42
N ALA A 160 -0.52 -7.88 -13.55
CA ALA A 160 0.90 -8.10 -13.85
C ALA A 160 1.12 -9.18 -14.92
N VAL A 161 0.32 -10.24 -14.89
CA VAL A 161 0.39 -11.37 -15.82
C VAL A 161 -0.76 -11.35 -16.85
N PRO A 162 -0.63 -12.03 -17.98
CA PRO A 162 -1.72 -12.21 -18.93
C PRO A 162 -2.92 -12.92 -18.28
N THR A 163 -4.12 -12.37 -18.45
CA THR A 163 -5.35 -12.89 -17.84
C THR A 163 -6.50 -12.92 -18.83
N THR A 164 -7.39 -13.91 -18.70
CA THR A 164 -8.65 -13.99 -19.45
C THR A 164 -9.66 -12.95 -18.93
N ARG A 165 -10.69 -12.66 -19.71
CA ARG A 165 -11.78 -11.76 -19.29
C ARG A 165 -12.47 -12.26 -18.02
N HIS A 166 -12.70 -13.55 -17.92
CA HIS A 166 -13.33 -14.19 -16.75
C HIS A 166 -12.46 -14.01 -15.49
N GLN A 167 -11.14 -14.25 -15.59
CA GLN A 167 -10.22 -14.03 -14.48
C GLN A 167 -10.17 -12.56 -14.02
N LYS A 168 -10.26 -11.60 -14.95
CA LYS A 168 -10.33 -10.17 -14.60
C LYS A 168 -11.59 -9.84 -13.80
N ILE A 169 -12.74 -10.37 -14.22
CA ILE A 169 -14.01 -10.17 -13.51
C ILE A 169 -13.95 -10.80 -12.11
N LEU A 170 -13.47 -12.04 -12.02
CA LEU A 170 -13.34 -12.71 -10.72
C LEU A 170 -12.35 -12.00 -9.80
N ALA A 171 -11.20 -11.55 -10.32
CA ALA A 171 -10.24 -10.77 -9.54
C ALA A 171 -10.84 -9.46 -9.04
N PHE A 172 -11.60 -8.76 -9.88
CA PHE A 172 -12.29 -7.53 -9.48
C PHE A 172 -13.31 -7.80 -8.36
N LEU A 173 -14.18 -8.82 -8.53
CA LEU A 173 -15.20 -9.19 -7.55
C LEU A 173 -14.59 -9.72 -6.24
N LEU A 174 -13.44 -10.38 -6.31
CA LEU A 174 -12.71 -10.83 -5.12
C LEU A 174 -12.06 -9.65 -4.39
N VAL A 175 -11.39 -8.76 -5.11
CA VAL A 175 -10.55 -7.70 -4.51
C VAL A 175 -11.40 -6.52 -4.02
N VAL A 176 -12.20 -5.93 -4.92
CA VAL A 176 -12.81 -4.63 -4.63
C VAL A 176 -13.86 -4.69 -3.52
N PRO A 177 -14.91 -5.54 -3.59
CA PRO A 177 -15.90 -5.61 -2.52
C PRO A 177 -15.29 -6.08 -1.20
N THR A 178 -14.37 -7.06 -1.23
CA THR A 178 -13.78 -7.63 -0.03
C THR A 178 -12.93 -6.59 0.71
N ILE A 179 -12.01 -5.93 0.00
CA ILE A 179 -11.16 -4.89 0.62
C ILE A 179 -12.01 -3.72 1.09
N TYR A 180 -13.01 -3.31 0.31
CA TYR A 180 -13.90 -2.22 0.69
C TYR A 180 -14.63 -2.50 2.00
N LEU A 181 -15.26 -3.66 2.13
CA LEU A 181 -15.98 -4.07 3.34
C LEU A 181 -15.04 -4.23 4.54
N LEU A 182 -13.90 -4.90 4.35
CA LEU A 182 -12.91 -5.06 5.43
C LEU A 182 -12.36 -3.70 5.88
N ASN A 183 -12.16 -2.77 4.96
CA ASN A 183 -11.71 -1.42 5.29
C ASN A 183 -12.77 -0.61 6.06
N LEU A 184 -14.05 -0.74 5.73
CA LEU A 184 -15.14 -0.14 6.52
C LEU A 184 -15.14 -0.70 7.94
N LEU A 185 -15.07 -2.02 8.11
CA LEU A 185 -15.00 -2.68 9.42
C LEU A 185 -13.78 -2.22 10.22
N ARG A 186 -12.63 -2.11 9.55
CA ARG A 186 -11.40 -1.57 10.14
C ARG A 186 -11.60 -0.15 10.68
N ASN A 187 -12.17 0.75 9.89
CA ASN A 187 -12.40 2.14 10.30
C ASN A 187 -13.36 2.22 11.50
N ILE A 188 -14.47 1.46 11.47
CA ILE A 188 -15.42 1.40 12.58
C ILE A 188 -14.72 0.92 13.86
N PHE A 189 -13.96 -0.16 13.77
CA PHE A 189 -13.18 -0.71 14.88
C PHE A 189 -12.21 0.33 15.46
N VAL A 190 -11.39 0.96 14.60
CA VAL A 190 -10.40 1.95 15.04
C VAL A 190 -11.06 3.15 15.70
N ILE A 191 -12.14 3.69 15.10
CA ILE A 191 -12.86 4.84 15.66
C ILE A 191 -13.52 4.48 16.99
N ALA A 192 -14.21 3.34 17.06
CA ALA A 192 -14.86 2.91 18.30
C ALA A 192 -13.82 2.66 19.43
N ALA A 193 -12.73 1.98 19.10
CA ALA A 193 -11.68 1.67 20.06
C ALA A 193 -10.94 2.92 20.54
N TYR A 194 -10.58 3.82 19.63
CA TYR A 194 -9.91 5.07 19.98
C TYR A 194 -10.80 5.98 20.82
N THR A 195 -12.01 6.25 20.37
CA THR A 195 -12.92 7.16 21.06
C THR A 195 -13.54 6.54 22.33
N GLY A 196 -13.54 5.21 22.45
CA GLY A 196 -13.95 4.45 23.62
C GLY A 196 -12.79 4.16 24.59
N GLN A 197 -11.56 4.53 24.21
CA GLN A 197 -10.35 4.29 25.01
C GLN A 197 -10.20 2.81 25.42
N TRP A 198 -10.34 1.87 24.43
CA TRP A 198 -10.33 0.43 24.72
C TRP A 198 -8.93 -0.10 25.08
N PHE A 199 -7.87 0.57 24.63
CA PHE A 199 -6.49 0.10 24.76
C PHE A 199 -5.59 1.16 25.41
N PRO A 200 -5.82 1.54 26.69
CA PRO A 200 -5.04 2.53 27.39
C PRO A 200 -3.71 1.93 27.94
N PHE A 201 -3.00 1.17 27.08
CA PHE A 201 -1.81 0.43 27.51
C PHE A 201 -0.52 1.14 27.09
N LEU A 202 0.48 1.15 27.99
CA LEU A 202 1.82 1.67 27.77
C LEU A 202 1.83 3.13 27.24
N PRO A 203 1.18 4.08 27.93
CA PRO A 203 1.10 5.47 27.47
C PRO A 203 2.48 6.11 27.28
N GLU A 204 3.51 5.72 28.06
CA GLU A 204 4.87 6.25 27.94
C GLU A 204 5.49 5.98 26.55
N ILE A 205 5.04 4.94 25.85
CA ILE A 205 5.55 4.53 24.53
C ILE A 205 4.56 4.88 23.43
N ALA A 206 3.27 4.65 23.69
CA ALA A 206 2.21 4.65 22.68
C ALA A 206 1.46 5.99 22.56
N SER A 207 1.53 6.89 23.56
CA SER A 207 0.73 8.13 23.55
C SER A 207 1.25 9.21 22.61
N ASN A 208 2.49 9.13 22.17
CA ASN A 208 3.15 10.18 21.37
C ASN A 208 3.02 11.60 21.98
N GLY A 209 2.89 11.69 23.31
CA GLY A 209 2.69 12.94 24.04
C GLY A 209 1.25 13.49 24.00
N GLU A 210 0.30 12.78 23.40
CA GLU A 210 -1.11 13.18 23.31
C GLU A 210 -2.00 12.30 24.21
N TYR A 211 -2.92 12.92 24.92
CA TYR A 211 -3.85 12.22 25.81
C TYR A 211 -4.74 11.24 25.04
N GLY A 212 -4.72 9.98 25.45
CA GLY A 212 -5.57 8.92 24.89
C GLY A 212 -5.11 8.40 23.54
N TYR A 213 -4.00 8.90 22.98
CA TYR A 213 -3.48 8.45 21.67
C TYR A 213 -3.01 6.99 21.70
N GLU A 214 -2.66 6.45 22.87
CA GLU A 214 -2.28 5.03 23.01
C GLU A 214 -3.37 4.08 22.52
N SER A 215 -4.64 4.39 22.74
CA SER A 215 -5.75 3.60 22.19
C SER A 215 -5.81 3.65 20.65
N PHE A 216 -5.49 4.78 20.04
CA PHE A 216 -5.35 4.89 18.58
C PHE A 216 -4.17 4.05 18.09
N PHE A 217 -3.01 4.19 18.74
CA PHE A 217 -1.81 3.44 18.37
C PHE A 217 -2.05 1.92 18.35
N TRP A 218 -2.62 1.37 19.42
CA TRP A 218 -2.90 -0.06 19.49
C TRP A 218 -3.97 -0.50 18.50
N ALA A 219 -5.06 0.25 18.39
CA ALA A 219 -6.15 -0.10 17.49
C ALA A 219 -5.74 0.03 16.02
N HIS A 220 -5.10 1.14 15.64
CA HIS A 220 -4.76 1.47 14.26
C HIS A 220 -3.47 0.79 13.81
N ASN A 221 -2.34 1.06 14.51
CA ASN A 221 -1.00 0.67 14.02
C ASN A 221 -0.69 -0.81 14.28
N ILE A 222 -1.28 -1.42 15.33
CA ILE A 222 -0.99 -2.81 15.65
C ILE A 222 -2.11 -3.74 15.17
N LEU A 223 -3.32 -3.57 15.69
CA LEU A 223 -4.40 -4.53 15.43
C LEU A 223 -4.98 -4.38 14.02
N ALA A 224 -5.27 -3.15 13.59
CA ALA A 224 -5.87 -2.92 12.28
C ALA A 224 -4.88 -3.10 11.13
N GLU A 225 -3.63 -2.65 11.26
CA GLU A 225 -2.59 -2.89 10.24
C GLU A 225 -2.20 -4.37 10.19
N GLY A 226 -2.02 -5.04 11.33
CA GLY A 226 -1.76 -6.47 11.38
C GLY A 226 -2.89 -7.30 10.78
N GLY A 227 -4.15 -6.96 11.12
CA GLY A 227 -5.33 -7.60 10.54
C GLY A 227 -5.46 -7.37 9.03
N ALA A 228 -5.17 -6.15 8.57
CA ALA A 228 -5.16 -5.82 7.14
C ALA A 228 -4.08 -6.62 6.39
N LEU A 229 -2.88 -6.78 6.96
CA LEU A 229 -1.82 -7.60 6.37
C LEU A 229 -2.26 -9.06 6.20
N VAL A 230 -2.85 -9.67 7.24
CA VAL A 230 -3.38 -11.04 7.17
C VAL A 230 -4.45 -11.16 6.09
N ALA A 231 -5.39 -10.20 6.04
CA ALA A 231 -6.44 -10.18 5.03
C ALA A 231 -5.87 -10.05 3.60
N LEU A 232 -4.88 -9.18 3.39
CA LEU A 232 -4.22 -9.01 2.09
C LEU A 232 -3.46 -10.27 1.65
N ILE A 233 -2.83 -11.01 2.58
CA ILE A 233 -2.19 -12.30 2.30
C ILE A 233 -3.25 -13.32 1.85
N ALA A 234 -4.40 -13.39 2.54
CA ALA A 234 -5.49 -14.29 2.18
C ALA A 234 -6.08 -13.96 0.80
N ILE A 235 -6.27 -12.66 0.49
CA ILE A 235 -6.73 -12.19 -0.82
C ILE A 235 -5.70 -12.52 -1.91
N ALA A 236 -4.40 -12.31 -1.65
CA ALA A 236 -3.33 -12.68 -2.58
C ALA A 236 -3.33 -14.18 -2.88
N TYR A 237 -3.49 -15.01 -1.86
CA TYR A 237 -3.63 -16.45 -2.03
C TYR A 237 -4.86 -16.83 -2.89
N ALA A 238 -6.01 -16.21 -2.60
CA ALA A 238 -7.21 -16.42 -3.40
C ALA A 238 -7.02 -15.96 -4.87
N LEU A 239 -6.28 -14.86 -5.10
CA LEU A 239 -5.90 -14.45 -6.46
C LEU A 239 -5.03 -15.49 -7.16
N PHE A 240 -4.13 -16.19 -6.46
CA PHE A 240 -3.33 -17.27 -7.05
C PHE A 240 -4.19 -18.46 -7.46
N VAL A 241 -5.29 -18.73 -6.75
CA VAL A 241 -6.27 -19.76 -7.16
C VAL A 241 -7.03 -19.32 -8.41
N VAL A 242 -7.46 -18.05 -8.47
CA VAL A 242 -8.20 -17.50 -9.63
C VAL A 242 -7.30 -17.34 -10.86
N ILE A 243 -6.03 -16.97 -10.66
CA ILE A 243 -5.04 -16.69 -11.70
C ILE A 243 -3.77 -17.50 -11.39
N PRO A 244 -3.69 -18.80 -11.77
CA PRO A 244 -2.55 -19.66 -11.42
C PRO A 244 -1.19 -19.14 -11.92
N ASP A 245 -1.18 -18.34 -13.00
CA ASP A 245 0.04 -17.71 -13.51
C ASP A 245 0.68 -16.72 -12.51
N LEU A 246 -0.08 -16.17 -11.57
CA LEU A 246 0.46 -15.36 -10.49
C LEU A 246 1.35 -16.16 -9.54
N GLY A 247 0.97 -17.41 -9.23
CA GLY A 247 1.79 -18.28 -8.40
C GLY A 247 3.13 -18.62 -9.05
N ARG A 248 3.13 -18.90 -10.36
CA ARG A 248 4.36 -19.11 -11.14
C ARG A 248 5.23 -17.85 -11.15
N TRP A 249 4.64 -16.71 -11.46
CA TRP A 249 5.33 -15.42 -11.45
C TRP A 249 5.92 -15.06 -10.08
N ALA A 250 5.21 -15.33 -8.98
CA ALA A 250 5.74 -15.14 -7.63
C ALA A 250 6.97 -16.02 -7.36
N GLY A 251 6.97 -17.28 -7.82
CA GLY A 251 8.13 -18.19 -7.78
C GLY A 251 9.31 -17.66 -8.60
N ASP A 252 9.05 -17.12 -9.80
CA ASP A 252 10.08 -16.51 -10.65
C ASP A 252 10.69 -15.28 -9.97
N LEU A 253 9.87 -14.39 -9.37
CA LEU A 253 10.35 -13.25 -8.60
C LEU A 253 11.23 -13.69 -7.43
N TYR A 254 10.78 -14.67 -6.66
CA TYR A 254 11.58 -15.21 -5.54
C TYR A 254 12.95 -15.70 -6.02
N THR A 255 12.98 -16.45 -7.12
CA THR A 255 14.23 -16.97 -7.71
C THR A 255 15.15 -15.85 -8.17
N VAL A 256 14.61 -14.82 -8.82
CA VAL A 256 15.37 -13.66 -9.28
C VAL A 256 16.00 -12.90 -8.11
N TYR A 257 15.22 -12.54 -7.10
CA TYR A 257 15.71 -11.75 -5.97
C TYR A 257 16.65 -12.55 -5.06
N SER A 258 16.30 -13.80 -4.71
CA SER A 258 17.15 -14.65 -3.87
C SER A 258 18.49 -14.95 -4.55
N GLY A 259 18.49 -15.24 -5.85
CA GLY A 259 19.71 -15.51 -6.62
C GLY A 259 20.63 -14.30 -6.71
N ASP A 260 20.10 -13.12 -7.05
CA ASP A 260 20.88 -11.90 -7.19
C ASP A 260 21.41 -11.40 -5.84
N LEU A 261 20.61 -11.48 -4.76
CA LEU A 261 21.03 -11.09 -3.41
C LEU A 261 22.13 -12.03 -2.87
N THR A 262 21.98 -13.34 -3.07
CA THR A 262 23.01 -14.33 -2.69
C THR A 262 24.30 -14.08 -3.48
N GLY A 263 24.20 -13.78 -4.78
CA GLY A 263 25.35 -13.42 -5.61
C GLY A 263 26.04 -12.13 -5.14
N LEU A 264 25.29 -11.13 -4.72
CA LEU A 264 25.82 -9.88 -4.17
C LEU A 264 26.54 -10.13 -2.83
N TYR A 265 25.91 -10.88 -1.93
CA TYR A 265 26.52 -11.25 -0.64
C TYR A 265 27.85 -11.97 -0.83
N ARG A 266 27.91 -13.00 -1.69
CA ARG A 266 29.16 -13.72 -2.00
C ARG A 266 30.26 -12.79 -2.50
N ARG A 267 29.95 -11.84 -3.40
CA ARG A 267 30.93 -10.87 -3.91
C ARG A 267 31.48 -9.92 -2.84
N LEU A 268 30.68 -9.60 -1.83
CA LEU A 268 31.09 -8.75 -0.71
C LEU A 268 31.95 -9.53 0.32
N THR A 269 31.65 -10.82 0.52
CA THR A 269 32.33 -11.65 1.53
C THR A 269 33.55 -12.38 0.98
N THR A 270 33.64 -12.65 -0.34
CA THR A 270 34.75 -13.37 -0.98
C THR A 270 35.74 -12.45 -1.72
N ARG A 271 35.77 -11.14 -1.45
CA ARG A 271 36.91 -10.32 -1.91
C ARG A 271 38.16 -10.86 -1.20
N PRO A 272 39.15 -11.34 -1.94
CA PRO A 272 40.44 -11.68 -1.34
C PRO A 272 41.00 -10.40 -0.72
N GLY A 273 41.44 -10.53 0.54
CA GLY A 273 42.09 -9.47 1.27
C GLY A 273 43.27 -8.91 0.43
N ILE A 274 43.35 -7.59 0.47
CA ILE A 274 44.55 -6.83 0.07
C ILE A 274 45.62 -7.14 1.12
#